data_86ccab5b4a5761669a6077e2023b968d
#
_entry.id   86ccab5b4a5761669a6077e2023b968d
#
_cell.length_a   1.000
_cell.length_b   1.000
_cell.length_c   1.000
_cell.angle_alpha   90.00
_cell.angle_beta   90.00
_cell.angle_gamma   90.00
#
_symmetry.space_group_name_H-M   'P 1'
#
loop_
_entity.id
_entity.type
_entity.pdbx_description
1 polymer ?
#
loop_
_entity_poly.entity_id
_entity_poly.type
_entity_poly.pdbx_seq_one_letter_code
_entity_poly.pdbx_strand_id
1 'polypeptide(L)'
;MLVFALCCLLVAIRNGDLIDLTDPNTRFMANLGAGGGAMLLQRGAGPSYPEVLDSAIITDGSFAQDVIIQAGGTKEPLTAELLAQGQACFRVPDPERMKSRLDAVSMQRFTQVVEQAIQGSGYTISNIDFIGLLHMKRSAHEFVLRSLGIPEERSVYLEDYGHIGQFDPILCIELGVNRKLIQPGSIVVLAAAGIGYAWGALTLRWGDEA
;
A
#
# COMPACT_ATOMS: atom_id res chain seq x y z
N MET A 1 -8.99 32.70 14.91
CA MET A 1 -7.66 32.03 14.87
C MET A 1 -7.79 30.83 13.92
N LEU A 2 -7.37 31.00 12.67
CA LEU A 2 -7.40 29.90 11.69
C LEU A 2 -6.21 28.98 12.02
N VAL A 3 -6.49 27.82 12.59
CA VAL A 3 -5.51 26.74 12.70
C VAL A 3 -5.55 26.00 11.37
N PHE A 4 -4.61 26.30 10.47
CA PHE A 4 -4.37 25.48 9.30
C PHE A 4 -3.70 24.18 9.77
N ALA A 5 -4.43 23.09 9.79
CA ALA A 5 -3.82 21.78 9.96
C ALA A 5 -3.19 21.39 8.61
N LEU A 6 -1.89 21.56 8.51
CA LEU A 6 -1.08 21.10 7.39
C LEU A 6 -0.38 19.82 7.82
N CYS A 7 -0.56 18.73 7.08
CA CYS A 7 0.16 17.47 7.28
C CYS A 7 0.95 17.17 6.02
N CYS A 8 2.26 16.93 6.17
CA CYS A 8 3.12 16.47 5.10
C CYS A 8 3.46 15.00 5.35
N LEU A 9 3.01 14.11 4.47
CA LEU A 9 3.42 12.72 4.47
C LEU A 9 4.68 12.58 3.61
N LEU A 10 5.81 12.29 4.27
CA LEU A 10 7.06 11.95 3.61
C LEU A 10 7.26 10.45 3.71
N VAL A 11 7.44 9.80 2.57
CA VAL A 11 7.75 8.37 2.50
C VAL A 11 9.07 8.21 1.76
N ALA A 12 10.05 7.62 2.43
CA ALA A 12 11.30 7.19 1.81
C ALA A 12 11.58 5.76 2.26
N ILE A 13 11.70 4.86 1.30
CA ILE A 13 11.83 3.42 1.57
C ILE A 13 13.04 2.88 0.81
N ARG A 14 13.84 2.11 1.52
CA ARG A 14 14.98 1.37 0.97
C ARG A 14 15.02 -0.04 1.59
N ASN A 15 14.00 -0.82 1.29
CA ASN A 15 13.82 -2.14 1.89
C ASN A 15 14.83 -3.18 1.40
N GLY A 16 15.47 -2.97 0.24
CA GLY A 16 16.43 -3.91 -0.32
C GLY A 16 17.62 -4.22 0.58
N ASP A 17 18.05 -3.26 1.40
CA ASP A 17 19.16 -3.44 2.36
C ASP A 17 18.80 -4.37 3.52
N LEU A 18 17.52 -4.62 3.75
CA LEU A 18 17.03 -5.48 4.82
C LEU A 18 16.79 -6.92 4.36
N ILE A 19 17.06 -7.24 3.09
CA ILE A 19 16.86 -8.57 2.51
C ILE A 19 18.16 -9.34 2.55
N ASP A 20 18.13 -10.50 3.18
CA ASP A 20 19.19 -11.50 3.07
C ASP A 20 18.91 -12.38 1.85
N LEU A 21 19.55 -12.10 0.72
CA LEU A 21 19.37 -12.88 -0.52
C LEU A 21 19.90 -14.31 -0.42
N THR A 22 20.67 -14.63 0.63
CA THR A 22 21.17 -15.98 0.88
C THR A 22 20.15 -16.83 1.65
N ASP A 23 19.20 -16.19 2.35
CA ASP A 23 18.11 -16.88 3.03
C ASP A 23 17.01 -17.25 2.03
N PRO A 24 16.76 -18.55 1.77
CA PRO A 24 15.72 -18.99 0.85
C PRO A 24 14.32 -18.54 1.27
N ASN A 25 14.09 -18.31 2.58
CA ASN A 25 12.79 -17.94 3.11
C ASN A 25 12.43 -16.47 2.86
N THR A 26 13.41 -15.61 2.57
CA THR A 26 13.19 -14.19 2.28
C THR A 26 13.44 -13.82 0.81
N ARG A 27 13.89 -14.75 0.00
CA ARG A 27 14.23 -14.52 -1.42
C ARG A 27 13.05 -13.96 -2.24
N PHE A 28 11.80 -14.31 -1.89
CA PHE A 28 10.61 -13.78 -2.57
C PHE A 28 10.43 -12.26 -2.39
N MET A 29 11.12 -11.66 -1.40
CA MET A 29 11.12 -10.21 -1.18
C MET A 29 12.10 -9.47 -2.10
N ALA A 30 12.83 -10.15 -2.99
CA ALA A 30 13.79 -9.53 -3.91
C ALA A 30 13.13 -8.56 -4.93
N ASN A 31 11.79 -8.51 -4.98
CA ASN A 31 11.02 -7.54 -5.75
C ASN A 31 10.81 -6.20 -5.01
N LEU A 32 11.33 -6.06 -3.79
CA LEU A 32 11.24 -4.79 -3.06
C LEU A 32 12.10 -3.74 -3.76
N GLY A 33 11.46 -2.63 -4.11
CA GLY A 33 12.09 -1.45 -4.69
C GLY A 33 12.54 -0.44 -3.63
N ALA A 34 13.13 0.64 -4.10
CA ALA A 34 13.47 1.80 -3.31
C ALA A 34 12.91 3.06 -3.96
N GLY A 35 12.40 3.97 -3.17
CA GLY A 35 11.85 5.23 -3.67
C GLY A 35 11.42 6.14 -2.54
N GLY A 36 11.03 7.34 -2.90
CA GLY A 36 10.52 8.31 -1.96
C GLY A 36 9.58 9.30 -2.65
N GLY A 37 8.67 9.85 -1.87
CA GLY A 37 7.73 10.85 -2.31
C GLY A 37 7.12 11.60 -1.14
N ALA A 38 6.35 12.62 -1.46
CA ALA A 38 5.68 13.44 -0.47
C ALA A 38 4.25 13.73 -0.93
N MET A 39 3.33 13.74 0.02
CA MET A 39 1.95 14.18 -0.17
C MET A 39 1.63 15.25 0.85
N LEU A 40 1.11 16.37 0.38
CA LEU A 40 0.67 17.45 1.24
C LEU A 40 -0.84 17.34 1.47
N LEU A 41 -1.24 17.23 2.72
CA LEU A 41 -2.65 17.20 3.13
C LEU A 41 -2.99 18.49 3.84
N GLN A 42 -4.05 19.19 3.37
CA GLN A 42 -4.54 20.41 3.94
C GLN A 42 -6.04 20.33 4.20
N ARG A 43 -6.47 20.80 5.35
CA ARG A 43 -7.90 20.89 5.67
C ARG A 43 -8.55 22.00 4.85
N GLY A 44 -9.62 21.67 4.10
CA GLY A 44 -10.42 22.65 3.38
C GLY A 44 -9.67 23.34 2.23
N ALA A 45 -8.86 22.61 1.47
CA ALA A 45 -8.10 23.15 0.34
C ALA A 45 -8.98 23.69 -0.82
N GLY A 46 -10.25 23.31 -0.86
CA GLY A 46 -11.20 23.74 -1.89
C GLY A 46 -11.35 22.74 -3.05
N PRO A 47 -12.32 22.97 -3.97
CA PRO A 47 -12.70 22.01 -4.99
C PRO A 47 -11.64 21.78 -6.08
N SER A 48 -10.72 22.72 -6.25
CA SER A 48 -9.62 22.56 -7.22
C SER A 48 -8.61 21.47 -6.86
N TYR A 49 -8.61 21.02 -5.60
CA TYR A 49 -7.68 19.99 -5.11
C TYR A 49 -8.38 18.66 -4.85
N PRO A 50 -7.65 17.53 -4.94
CA PRO A 50 -8.19 16.23 -4.55
C PRO A 50 -8.69 16.25 -3.09
N GLU A 51 -9.88 15.70 -2.88
CA GLU A 51 -10.52 15.61 -1.57
C GLU A 51 -10.51 14.16 -1.09
N VAL A 52 -10.02 13.94 0.14
CA VAL A 52 -10.18 12.65 0.83
C VAL A 52 -11.61 12.56 1.33
N LEU A 53 -12.35 11.56 0.85
CA LEU A 53 -13.76 11.35 1.19
C LEU A 53 -13.92 10.45 2.40
N ASP A 54 -13.36 9.23 2.34
CA ASP A 54 -13.41 8.27 3.43
C ASP A 54 -12.29 7.23 3.32
N SER A 55 -12.11 6.42 4.36
CA SER A 55 -11.13 5.35 4.41
C SER A 55 -11.62 4.17 5.25
N ALA A 56 -11.09 2.98 4.96
CA ALA A 56 -11.32 1.80 5.76
C ALA A 56 -10.01 1.08 6.05
N ILE A 57 -9.88 0.52 7.25
CA ILE A 57 -8.71 -0.24 7.68
C ILE A 57 -9.18 -1.50 8.41
N ILE A 58 -8.61 -2.64 8.03
CA ILE A 58 -8.76 -3.92 8.74
C ILE A 58 -7.38 -4.35 9.21
N THR A 59 -7.25 -4.71 10.49
CA THR A 59 -5.99 -5.20 11.06
C THR A 59 -6.18 -6.59 11.64
N ASP A 60 -5.13 -7.42 11.51
CA ASP A 60 -5.06 -8.73 12.13
C ASP A 60 -3.66 -8.97 12.69
N GLY A 61 -3.50 -8.74 14.00
CA GLY A 61 -2.25 -8.90 14.72
C GLY A 61 -1.80 -10.36 14.90
N SER A 62 -2.63 -11.33 14.56
CA SER A 62 -2.25 -12.75 14.63
C SER A 62 -1.11 -13.10 13.66
N PHE A 63 -0.84 -12.25 12.67
CA PHE A 63 0.26 -12.36 11.71
C PHE A 63 1.56 -11.67 12.15
N ALA A 64 1.60 -11.03 13.32
CA ALA A 64 2.71 -10.16 13.75
C ALA A 64 4.08 -10.86 13.80
N GLN A 65 4.12 -12.19 13.83
CA GLN A 65 5.35 -12.97 13.86
C GLN A 65 5.69 -13.64 12.51
N ASP A 66 4.91 -13.40 11.46
CA ASP A 66 5.11 -14.06 10.18
C ASP A 66 6.26 -13.44 9.37
N VAL A 67 6.47 -12.12 9.51
CA VAL A 67 7.64 -11.39 8.96
C VAL A 67 8.16 -10.44 10.03
N ILE A 68 9.41 -10.60 10.42
CA ILE A 68 10.01 -9.84 11.52
C ILE A 68 11.43 -9.38 11.19
N ILE A 69 11.87 -8.33 11.88
CA ILE A 69 13.28 -7.96 12.05
C ILE A 69 13.57 -8.11 13.53
N GLN A 70 14.53 -8.94 13.91
CA GLN A 70 14.75 -9.30 15.30
C GLN A 70 15.45 -8.21 16.10
N ALA A 71 16.44 -7.54 15.50
CA ALA A 71 17.21 -6.49 16.17
C ALA A 71 17.13 -5.15 15.43
N GLY A 72 17.37 -4.05 16.16
CA GLY A 72 17.30 -2.69 15.63
C GLY A 72 16.12 -1.88 16.12
N GLY A 73 15.23 -2.48 16.94
CA GLY A 73 14.14 -1.79 17.63
C GLY A 73 14.45 -1.48 19.08
N THR A 74 13.47 -0.92 19.78
CA THR A 74 13.62 -0.57 21.22
C THR A 74 13.74 -1.79 22.14
N LYS A 75 13.13 -2.91 21.75
CA LYS A 75 13.18 -4.15 22.51
C LYS A 75 14.57 -4.81 22.46
N GLU A 76 15.19 -4.80 21.30
CA GLU A 76 16.51 -5.38 21.03
C GLU A 76 17.31 -4.38 20.19
N PRO A 77 18.04 -3.44 20.81
CA PRO A 77 18.87 -2.47 20.10
C PRO A 77 19.96 -3.15 19.28
N LEU A 78 20.27 -2.61 18.11
CA LEU A 78 21.28 -3.17 17.23
C LEU A 78 22.69 -2.98 17.80
N THR A 79 23.44 -4.08 17.91
CA THR A 79 24.87 -4.08 18.23
C THR A 79 25.69 -4.54 17.02
N ALA A 80 26.99 -4.29 17.03
CA ALA A 80 27.88 -4.77 15.97
C ALA A 80 27.84 -6.31 15.82
N GLU A 81 27.66 -7.02 16.92
CA GLU A 81 27.56 -8.48 16.96
C GLU A 81 26.24 -8.94 16.30
N LEU A 82 25.09 -8.36 16.68
CA LEU A 82 23.78 -8.69 16.09
C LEU A 82 23.74 -8.34 14.60
N LEU A 83 24.39 -7.24 14.20
CA LEU A 83 24.53 -6.90 12.79
C LEU A 83 25.34 -7.95 12.03
N ALA A 84 26.47 -8.39 12.57
CA ALA A 84 27.31 -9.43 11.97
C ALA A 84 26.58 -10.79 11.86
N GLN A 85 25.63 -11.06 12.74
CA GLN A 85 24.76 -12.25 12.70
C GLN A 85 23.54 -12.09 11.74
N GLY A 86 23.40 -10.97 11.05
CA GLY A 86 22.29 -10.70 10.13
C GLY A 86 20.93 -10.48 10.83
N GLN A 87 20.93 -10.12 12.13
CA GLN A 87 19.70 -9.95 12.90
C GLN A 87 18.92 -8.67 12.53
N ALA A 88 19.53 -7.77 11.73
CA ALA A 88 18.90 -6.57 11.20
C ALA A 88 18.16 -6.80 9.87
N CYS A 89 18.15 -8.02 9.34
CA CYS A 89 17.44 -8.38 8.11
C CYS A 89 16.05 -8.95 8.40
N PHE A 90 15.17 -8.88 7.39
CA PHE A 90 13.90 -9.58 7.43
C PHE A 90 14.10 -11.09 7.65
N ARG A 91 13.23 -11.65 8.46
CA ARG A 91 13.12 -13.09 8.70
C ARG A 91 11.68 -13.52 8.51
N VAL A 92 11.50 -14.66 7.86
CA VAL A 92 10.20 -15.34 7.72
C VAL A 92 10.34 -16.72 8.37
N PRO A 93 9.99 -16.84 9.66
CA PRO A 93 10.25 -18.06 10.43
C PRO A 93 9.55 -19.30 9.85
N ASP A 94 8.36 -19.13 9.29
CA ASP A 94 7.56 -20.21 8.68
C ASP A 94 6.83 -19.70 7.43
N PRO A 95 7.50 -19.75 6.25
CA PRO A 95 6.93 -19.23 5.00
C PRO A 95 5.67 -20.00 4.54
N GLU A 96 5.60 -21.29 4.80
CA GLU A 96 4.45 -22.12 4.38
C GLU A 96 3.20 -21.77 5.19
N ARG A 97 3.35 -21.66 6.51
CA ARG A 97 2.29 -21.21 7.40
C ARG A 97 1.83 -19.80 7.03
N MET A 98 2.76 -18.86 6.85
CA MET A 98 2.45 -17.50 6.44
C MET A 98 1.65 -17.49 5.14
N LYS A 99 2.14 -18.20 4.11
CA LYS A 99 1.47 -18.29 2.81
C LYS A 99 0.06 -18.86 2.93
N SER A 100 -0.10 -19.99 3.60
CA SER A 100 -1.40 -20.65 3.77
C SER A 100 -2.43 -19.72 4.45
N ARG A 101 -2.01 -19.01 5.49
CA ARG A 101 -2.89 -18.09 6.22
C ARG A 101 -3.23 -16.85 5.39
N LEU A 102 -2.27 -16.27 4.67
CA LEU A 102 -2.52 -15.12 3.80
C LEU A 102 -3.41 -15.49 2.62
N ASP A 103 -3.18 -16.62 1.97
CA ASP A 103 -4.01 -17.10 0.86
C ASP A 103 -5.49 -17.23 1.30
N ALA A 104 -5.73 -17.58 2.56
CA ALA A 104 -7.09 -17.76 3.09
C ALA A 104 -7.87 -16.43 3.26
N VAL A 105 -7.18 -15.30 3.49
CA VAL A 105 -7.88 -14.07 3.90
C VAL A 105 -7.49 -12.83 3.10
N SER A 106 -6.26 -12.73 2.55
CA SER A 106 -5.72 -11.47 2.08
C SER A 106 -6.53 -10.86 0.93
N MET A 107 -6.91 -11.67 -0.04
CA MET A 107 -7.66 -11.17 -1.21
C MET A 107 -9.06 -10.70 -0.80
N GLN A 108 -9.72 -11.42 0.11
CA GLN A 108 -11.01 -11.00 0.66
C GLN A 108 -10.87 -9.68 1.46
N ARG A 109 -9.79 -9.51 2.22
CA ARG A 109 -9.54 -8.28 2.97
C ARG A 109 -9.32 -7.08 2.04
N PHE A 110 -8.62 -7.26 0.93
CA PHE A 110 -8.47 -6.22 -0.08
C PHE A 110 -9.81 -5.77 -0.65
N THR A 111 -10.65 -6.69 -1.10
CA THR A 111 -11.98 -6.33 -1.62
C THR A 111 -12.85 -5.68 -0.56
N GLN A 112 -12.83 -6.21 0.65
CA GLN A 112 -13.60 -5.70 1.77
C GLN A 112 -13.24 -4.25 2.14
N VAL A 113 -11.94 -3.90 2.22
CA VAL A 113 -11.55 -2.51 2.57
C VAL A 113 -11.90 -1.53 1.45
N VAL A 114 -11.79 -1.95 0.17
CA VAL A 114 -12.23 -1.14 -0.97
C VAL A 114 -13.73 -0.89 -0.91
N GLU A 115 -14.53 -1.93 -0.70
CA GLU A 115 -15.99 -1.82 -0.56
C GLU A 115 -16.38 -0.90 0.60
N GLN A 116 -15.75 -1.04 1.75
CA GLN A 116 -16.02 -0.19 2.92
C GLN A 116 -15.67 1.27 2.66
N ALA A 117 -14.49 1.56 2.08
CA ALA A 117 -14.05 2.93 1.82
C ALA A 117 -14.95 3.63 0.79
N ILE A 118 -15.33 2.94 -0.29
CA ILE A 118 -16.18 3.53 -1.33
C ILE A 118 -17.62 3.73 -0.84
N GLN A 119 -18.17 2.80 -0.07
CA GLN A 119 -19.51 2.93 0.52
C GLN A 119 -19.57 4.05 1.57
N GLY A 120 -18.56 4.16 2.45
CA GLY A 120 -18.45 5.24 3.41
C GLY A 120 -18.35 6.62 2.74
N SER A 121 -17.82 6.68 1.53
CA SER A 121 -17.77 7.89 0.70
C SER A 121 -19.10 8.23 0.02
N GLY A 122 -20.14 7.42 0.15
CA GLY A 122 -21.43 7.60 -0.52
C GLY A 122 -21.48 7.13 -1.96
N TYR A 123 -20.49 6.38 -2.43
CA TYR A 123 -20.39 5.83 -3.78
C TYR A 123 -20.48 4.30 -3.77
N THR A 124 -20.47 3.73 -4.97
CA THR A 124 -20.44 2.28 -5.21
C THR A 124 -19.21 1.90 -6.04
N ILE A 125 -18.88 0.62 -6.09
CA ILE A 125 -17.75 0.10 -6.89
C ILE A 125 -17.83 0.56 -8.36
N SER A 126 -19.01 0.64 -8.93
CA SER A 126 -19.21 1.08 -10.33
C SER A 126 -18.80 2.54 -10.58
N ASN A 127 -18.76 3.37 -9.53
CA ASN A 127 -18.31 4.76 -9.61
C ASN A 127 -16.80 4.93 -9.60
N ILE A 128 -16.02 3.86 -9.33
CA ILE A 128 -14.57 3.96 -9.31
C ILE A 128 -14.04 4.16 -10.73
N ASP A 129 -13.48 5.33 -11.00
CA ASP A 129 -12.84 5.67 -12.27
C ASP A 129 -11.41 5.16 -12.34
N PHE A 130 -10.71 5.16 -11.21
CA PHE A 130 -9.34 4.67 -11.10
C PHE A 130 -9.10 3.98 -9.75
N ILE A 131 -8.38 2.85 -9.78
CA ILE A 131 -7.91 2.17 -8.57
C ILE A 131 -6.39 1.98 -8.61
N GLY A 132 -5.70 2.49 -7.59
CA GLY A 132 -4.28 2.27 -7.35
C GLY A 132 -4.08 1.20 -6.29
N LEU A 133 -3.43 0.09 -6.65
CA LEU A 133 -3.11 -1.00 -5.74
C LEU A 133 -1.61 -1.01 -5.44
N LEU A 134 -1.24 -1.37 -4.20
CA LEU A 134 0.17 -1.65 -3.94
C LEU A 134 0.69 -2.72 -4.92
N HIS A 135 2.00 -2.68 -5.19
CA HIS A 135 2.60 -3.70 -6.04
C HIS A 135 2.53 -5.09 -5.39
N MET A 136 1.93 -6.00 -6.11
CA MET A 136 1.80 -7.41 -5.75
C MET A 136 2.03 -8.27 -7.00
N LYS A 137 1.97 -9.59 -6.89
CA LYS A 137 2.00 -10.46 -8.08
C LYS A 137 0.90 -10.04 -9.05
N ARG A 138 1.20 -10.02 -10.37
CA ARG A 138 0.22 -9.66 -11.41
C ARG A 138 -1.09 -10.44 -11.26
N SER A 139 -1.02 -11.75 -11.03
CA SER A 139 -2.23 -12.56 -10.83
C SER A 139 -3.08 -12.16 -9.62
N ALA A 140 -2.46 -11.65 -8.56
CA ALA A 140 -3.19 -11.12 -7.40
C ALA A 140 -3.82 -9.76 -7.70
N HIS A 141 -3.10 -8.87 -8.39
CA HIS A 141 -3.62 -7.59 -8.87
C HIS A 141 -4.86 -7.79 -9.76
N GLU A 142 -4.76 -8.64 -10.77
CA GLU A 142 -5.88 -9.00 -11.66
C GLU A 142 -7.03 -9.66 -10.91
N PHE A 143 -6.73 -10.49 -9.89
CA PHE A 143 -7.77 -11.10 -9.06
C PHE A 143 -8.58 -10.04 -8.30
N VAL A 144 -7.91 -9.05 -7.69
CA VAL A 144 -8.60 -7.96 -6.97
C VAL A 144 -9.50 -7.18 -7.94
N LEU A 145 -8.98 -6.79 -9.11
CA LEU A 145 -9.78 -6.05 -10.11
C LEU A 145 -10.99 -6.85 -10.57
N ARG A 146 -10.82 -8.13 -10.93
CA ARG A 146 -11.94 -9.00 -11.34
C ARG A 146 -12.97 -9.19 -10.22
N SER A 147 -12.52 -9.37 -8.98
CA SER A 147 -13.42 -9.54 -7.84
C SER A 147 -14.28 -8.30 -7.56
N LEU A 148 -13.75 -7.13 -7.86
CA LEU A 148 -14.46 -5.85 -7.75
C LEU A 148 -15.24 -5.49 -9.03
N GLY A 149 -15.08 -6.24 -10.12
CA GLY A 149 -15.68 -5.90 -11.41
C GLY A 149 -15.09 -4.64 -12.05
N ILE A 150 -13.84 -4.29 -11.72
CA ILE A 150 -13.14 -3.13 -12.25
C ILE A 150 -12.30 -3.55 -13.46
N PRO A 151 -12.46 -2.90 -14.64
CA PRO A 151 -11.62 -3.14 -15.81
C PRO A 151 -10.14 -2.80 -15.55
N GLU A 152 -9.22 -3.56 -16.17
CA GLU A 152 -7.77 -3.35 -15.99
C GLU A 152 -7.32 -1.95 -16.43
N GLU A 153 -8.00 -1.35 -17.41
CA GLU A 153 -7.72 -0.01 -17.92
C GLU A 153 -7.94 1.10 -16.87
N ARG A 154 -8.67 0.80 -15.80
CA ARG A 154 -8.87 1.70 -14.66
C ARG A 154 -7.83 1.55 -13.57
N SER A 155 -6.70 0.90 -13.85
CA SER A 155 -5.61 0.69 -12.91
C SER A 155 -4.26 0.80 -13.59
N VAL A 156 -3.19 0.86 -12.80
CA VAL A 156 -1.82 0.74 -13.26
C VAL A 156 -1.14 -0.41 -12.50
N TYR A 157 -0.37 -1.22 -13.22
CA TYR A 157 0.47 -2.24 -12.62
C TYR A 157 1.93 -1.73 -12.58
N LEU A 158 2.57 -1.82 -11.40
CA LEU A 158 3.88 -1.21 -11.13
C LEU A 158 5.06 -2.14 -11.50
N GLU A 159 5.01 -2.83 -12.64
CA GLU A 159 6.00 -3.85 -13.01
C GLU A 159 7.43 -3.32 -13.13
N ASP A 160 7.61 -2.07 -13.61
CA ASP A 160 8.93 -1.47 -13.81
C ASP A 160 9.54 -0.87 -12.52
N TYR A 161 8.74 -0.80 -11.44
CA TYR A 161 9.13 -0.13 -10.19
C TYR A 161 9.37 -1.08 -9.03
N GLY A 162 8.76 -2.27 -9.06
CA GLY A 162 8.72 -3.18 -7.92
C GLY A 162 7.85 -2.66 -6.78
N HIS A 163 7.94 -3.31 -5.62
CA HIS A 163 7.19 -2.91 -4.44
C HIS A 163 7.97 -1.90 -3.60
N ILE A 164 7.54 -0.64 -3.62
CA ILE A 164 8.16 0.47 -2.87
C ILE A 164 7.39 0.74 -1.56
N GLY A 165 6.67 -0.26 -1.05
CA GLY A 165 5.91 -0.15 0.18
C GLY A 165 4.77 0.85 0.09
N GLN A 166 4.65 1.72 1.09
CA GLN A 166 3.58 2.73 1.17
C GLN A 166 3.67 3.81 0.08
N PHE A 167 4.75 3.85 -0.69
CA PHE A 167 4.89 4.76 -1.82
C PHE A 167 4.12 4.29 -3.06
N ASP A 168 3.84 2.99 -3.18
CA ASP A 168 3.11 2.44 -4.32
C ASP A 168 1.80 3.18 -4.66
N PRO A 169 0.89 3.47 -3.70
CA PRO A 169 -0.33 4.22 -4.00
C PRO A 169 -0.08 5.64 -4.51
N ILE A 170 0.97 6.33 -4.02
CA ILE A 170 1.34 7.67 -4.47
C ILE A 170 1.84 7.60 -5.92
N LEU A 171 2.67 6.61 -6.24
CA LEU A 171 3.16 6.35 -7.59
C LEU A 171 2.00 5.98 -8.55
N CYS A 172 1.00 5.23 -8.06
CA CYS A 172 -0.21 4.95 -8.85
C CYS A 172 -0.96 6.23 -9.21
N ILE A 173 -1.08 7.20 -8.30
CA ILE A 173 -1.69 8.51 -8.61
C ILE A 173 -0.88 9.22 -9.71
N GLU A 174 0.43 9.35 -9.53
CA GLU A 174 1.29 10.02 -10.51
C GLU A 174 1.18 9.39 -11.91
N LEU A 175 1.25 8.08 -11.98
CA LEU A 175 1.10 7.35 -13.25
C LEU A 175 -0.32 7.48 -13.82
N GLY A 176 -1.35 7.43 -12.96
CA GLY A 176 -2.75 7.60 -13.36
C GLY A 176 -3.02 8.98 -13.97
N VAL A 177 -2.49 10.03 -13.38
CA VAL A 177 -2.57 11.41 -13.90
C VAL A 177 -1.79 11.53 -15.22
N ASN A 178 -0.53 11.08 -15.25
CA ASN A 178 0.32 11.17 -16.43
C ASN A 178 -0.24 10.39 -17.64
N ARG A 179 -0.92 9.27 -17.38
CA ARG A 179 -1.58 8.44 -18.41
C ARG A 179 -3.01 8.90 -18.71
N LYS A 180 -3.48 9.99 -18.10
CA LYS A 180 -4.84 10.54 -18.24
C LYS A 180 -5.96 9.55 -17.85
N LEU A 181 -5.66 8.62 -16.96
CA LEU A 181 -6.65 7.71 -16.37
C LEU A 181 -7.41 8.37 -15.21
N ILE A 182 -6.78 9.35 -14.57
CA ILE A 182 -7.40 10.22 -13.57
C ILE A 182 -7.68 11.56 -14.21
N GLN A 183 -8.93 11.99 -14.17
CA GLN A 183 -9.44 13.23 -14.75
C GLN A 183 -10.10 14.08 -13.65
N PRO A 184 -10.33 15.38 -13.88
CA PRO A 184 -11.13 16.19 -12.96
C PRO A 184 -12.46 15.51 -12.61
N GLY A 185 -12.78 15.47 -11.32
CA GLY A 185 -13.99 14.83 -10.79
C GLY A 185 -13.91 13.30 -10.63
N SER A 186 -12.85 12.63 -11.08
CA SER A 186 -12.71 11.17 -10.97
C SER A 186 -12.79 10.69 -9.53
N ILE A 187 -13.48 9.59 -9.31
CA ILE A 187 -13.47 8.84 -8.05
C ILE A 187 -12.30 7.86 -8.09
N VAL A 188 -11.33 8.10 -7.24
CA VAL A 188 -10.08 7.36 -7.14
C VAL A 188 -10.06 6.57 -5.84
N VAL A 189 -9.74 5.28 -5.92
CA VAL A 189 -9.51 4.45 -4.73
C VAL A 189 -8.07 4.00 -4.70
N LEU A 190 -7.44 4.11 -3.55
CA LEU A 190 -6.10 3.58 -3.28
C LEU A 190 -6.22 2.47 -2.26
N ALA A 191 -5.61 1.31 -2.53
CA ALA A 191 -5.64 0.20 -1.59
C ALA A 191 -4.24 -0.43 -1.41
N ALA A 192 -3.91 -0.68 -0.16
CA ALA A 192 -2.62 -1.23 0.22
C ALA A 192 -2.75 -2.20 1.39
N ALA A 193 -1.71 -3.00 1.59
CA ALA A 193 -1.55 -3.82 2.78
C ALA A 193 -0.14 -3.64 3.35
N GLY A 194 -0.02 -3.77 4.65
CA GLY A 194 1.25 -3.74 5.37
C GLY A 194 1.44 -5.01 6.21
N ILE A 195 2.69 -5.34 6.43
CA ILE A 195 3.04 -6.45 7.33
C ILE A 195 2.56 -6.12 8.74
N GLY A 196 1.93 -7.10 9.35
CA GLY A 196 1.36 -7.01 10.66
C GLY A 196 0.22 -8.01 10.91
N TYR A 197 -0.84 -8.21 10.06
CA TYR A 197 -1.08 -7.46 8.83
C TYR A 197 -2.15 -6.39 9.00
N ALA A 198 -2.07 -5.38 8.14
CA ALA A 198 -3.13 -4.40 8.00
C ALA A 198 -3.48 -4.24 6.51
N TRP A 199 -4.76 -4.12 6.19
CA TRP A 199 -5.28 -3.79 4.86
C TRP A 199 -6.01 -2.46 4.98
N GLY A 200 -5.77 -1.56 4.04
CA GLY A 200 -6.41 -0.25 4.04
C GLY A 200 -6.81 0.19 2.65
N ALA A 201 -7.87 0.96 2.57
CA ALA A 201 -8.27 1.67 1.37
C ALA A 201 -8.69 3.10 1.70
N LEU A 202 -8.48 3.98 0.74
CA LEU A 202 -8.79 5.40 0.79
C LEU A 202 -9.53 5.80 -0.48
N THR A 203 -10.64 6.52 -0.35
CA THR A 203 -11.38 7.08 -1.49
C THR A 203 -11.09 8.57 -1.60
N LEU A 204 -10.79 9.00 -2.81
CA LEU A 204 -10.56 10.40 -3.18
C LEU A 204 -11.56 10.79 -4.26
N ARG A 205 -12.00 12.05 -4.24
CA ARG A 205 -12.55 12.73 -5.42
C ARG A 205 -11.46 13.65 -5.97
N TRP A 206 -11.08 13.45 -7.24
CA TRP A 206 -10.04 14.27 -7.86
C TRP A 206 -10.55 15.70 -8.09
N GLY A 207 -9.70 16.69 -7.86
CA GLY A 207 -10.09 18.11 -8.00
C GLY A 207 -10.32 18.52 -9.45
N ASP A 208 -10.98 19.67 -9.63
CA ASP A 208 -11.41 20.16 -10.95
C ASP A 208 -10.25 20.74 -11.77
N GLU A 209 -9.09 21.09 -11.15
CA GLU A 209 -7.94 21.75 -11.80
C GLU A 209 -6.62 21.01 -11.60
N ALA A 210 -6.64 19.74 -11.16
CA ALA A 210 -5.43 19.01 -10.81
C ALA A 210 -4.73 18.37 -12.03
#